data_b70d69367afcfed1f536870ad3e11ef4
#
_entry.id   b70d69367afcfed1f536870ad3e11ef4
#
_cell.length_a   1.000
_cell.length_b   1.000
_cell.length_c   1.000
_cell.angle_alpha   90.00
_cell.angle_beta   90.00
_cell.angle_gamma   90.00
#
_symmetry.space_group_name_H-M   'P 1'
#
loop_
_entity.id
_entity.type
_entity.pdbx_description
1 polymer ?
#
loop_
_entity_poly.entity_id
_entity_poly.type
_entity_poly.pdbx_seq_one_letter_code
_entity_poly.pdbx_strand_id
1 'polypeptide(L)'
;MQERNYSNYCAEFGLLGDSFLNADIAKYQKMNRRTNFAIQDQYMWPVIKDKYLYAGVIGNYFWQDLWAARLIIKSGIKHQFDIGSRLDGFIAHLLAAGIDVTMIDVREFPGTVENLHTIVDDATS
;
A
#
# COMPACT_ATOMS: atom_id res chain seq x y z
N MET A 1 -4.89 17.58 14.53
CA MET A 1 -5.38 16.57 13.57
C MET A 1 -6.88 16.51 13.78
N GLN A 2 -7.68 17.00 12.81
CA GLN A 2 -9.14 16.99 12.92
C GLN A 2 -9.60 15.52 12.84
N GLU A 3 -10.36 15.05 13.82
CA GLU A 3 -10.98 13.72 13.76
C GLU A 3 -11.91 13.66 12.54
N ARG A 4 -11.50 12.93 11.52
CA ARG A 4 -12.38 12.60 10.40
C ARG A 4 -13.35 11.53 10.88
N ASN A 5 -14.60 11.89 11.07
CA ASN A 5 -15.62 10.88 11.28
C ASN A 5 -16.23 10.45 9.93
N TYR A 6 -16.77 9.26 9.88
CA TYR A 6 -17.38 8.66 8.69
C TYR A 6 -18.49 9.52 8.09
N SER A 7 -19.31 10.13 8.94
CA SER A 7 -20.44 10.98 8.50
C SER A 7 -19.96 12.21 7.72
N ASN A 8 -18.86 12.85 8.19
CA ASN A 8 -18.26 13.99 7.50
C ASN A 8 -17.63 13.59 6.17
N TYR A 9 -16.97 12.42 6.12
CA TYR A 9 -16.42 11.87 4.90
C TYR A 9 -17.52 11.61 3.85
N CYS A 10 -18.62 10.97 4.24
CA CYS A 10 -19.74 10.70 3.34
C CYS A 10 -20.39 11.98 2.82
N ALA A 11 -20.53 13.02 3.65
CA ALA A 11 -21.08 14.32 3.24
C ALA A 11 -20.15 15.03 2.23
N GLU A 12 -18.83 15.02 2.48
CA GLU A 12 -17.83 15.65 1.62
C GLU A 12 -17.80 15.06 0.21
N PHE A 13 -18.02 13.76 0.08
CA PHE A 13 -17.94 13.04 -1.20
C PHE A 13 -19.30 12.68 -1.81
N GLY A 14 -20.42 13.18 -1.26
CA GLY A 14 -21.76 12.91 -1.79
C GLY A 14 -22.19 11.44 -1.68
N LEU A 15 -21.63 10.71 -0.72
CA LEU A 15 -21.86 9.28 -0.53
C LEU A 15 -23.00 8.95 0.44
N LEU A 16 -23.76 9.97 0.86
CA LEU A 16 -24.96 9.84 1.67
C LEU A 16 -26.06 9.17 0.83
N GLY A 17 -26.13 7.87 0.86
CA GLY A 17 -27.13 7.10 0.08
C GLY A 17 -26.65 5.74 -0.38
N ASP A 18 -25.39 5.39 -0.13
CA ASP A 18 -24.90 4.05 -0.42
C ASP A 18 -25.45 3.02 0.58
N SER A 19 -26.69 2.64 0.33
CA SER A 19 -27.47 1.72 1.16
C SER A 19 -26.77 0.37 1.37
N PHE A 20 -25.91 -0.04 0.42
CA PHE A 20 -25.20 -1.31 0.53
C PHE A 20 -24.15 -1.33 1.65
N LEU A 21 -23.40 -0.22 1.86
CA LEU A 21 -22.38 -0.17 2.91
C LEU A 21 -22.99 -0.33 4.30
N ASN A 22 -24.10 0.36 4.55
CA ASN A 22 -24.84 0.25 5.80
C ASN A 22 -25.39 -1.17 6.00
N ALA A 23 -25.88 -1.77 4.94
CA ALA A 23 -26.36 -3.16 4.96
C ALA A 23 -25.21 -4.16 5.23
N ASP A 24 -24.05 -3.95 4.61
CA ASP A 24 -22.86 -4.78 4.81
C ASP A 24 -22.29 -4.62 6.23
N ILE A 25 -22.28 -3.40 6.76
CA ILE A 25 -21.89 -3.12 8.16
C ILE A 25 -22.82 -3.87 9.13
N ALA A 26 -24.13 -3.73 8.96
CA ALA A 26 -25.12 -4.39 9.81
C ALA A 26 -25.00 -5.92 9.73
N LYS A 27 -24.76 -6.46 8.54
CA LYS A 27 -24.51 -7.90 8.35
C LYS A 27 -23.23 -8.34 9.04
N TYR A 28 -22.14 -7.60 8.89
CA TYR A 28 -20.89 -7.90 9.57
C TYR A 28 -21.05 -7.89 11.08
N GLN A 29 -21.66 -6.85 11.65
CA GLN A 29 -21.90 -6.74 13.09
C GLN A 29 -22.72 -7.91 13.63
N LYS A 30 -23.74 -8.35 12.88
CA LYS A 30 -24.55 -9.51 13.24
C LYS A 30 -23.76 -10.83 13.23
N MET A 31 -22.82 -10.98 12.31
CA MET A 31 -22.02 -12.20 12.14
C MET A 31 -20.77 -12.21 13.01
N ASN A 32 -20.21 -11.03 13.33
CA ASN A 32 -18.99 -10.90 14.10
C ASN A 32 -19.20 -11.29 15.56
N ARG A 33 -18.49 -12.31 16.02
CA ARG A 33 -18.49 -12.76 17.43
C ARG A 33 -17.22 -12.42 18.18
N ARG A 34 -16.30 -11.67 17.55
CA ARG A 34 -15.00 -11.30 18.11
C ARG A 34 -15.00 -9.84 18.51
N THR A 35 -14.84 -9.55 19.79
CA THR A 35 -14.86 -8.19 20.34
C THR A 35 -13.72 -7.31 19.82
N ASN A 36 -12.56 -7.90 19.58
CA ASN A 36 -11.40 -7.19 19.04
C ASN A 36 -11.48 -6.85 17.55
N PHE A 37 -12.52 -7.32 16.85
CA PHE A 37 -12.81 -6.99 15.45
C PHE A 37 -14.12 -6.21 15.30
N ALA A 38 -14.56 -5.53 16.35
CA ALA A 38 -15.71 -4.64 16.25
C ALA A 38 -15.39 -3.46 15.32
N ILE A 39 -16.35 -3.07 14.49
CA ILE A 39 -16.22 -1.85 13.69
C ILE A 39 -16.26 -0.65 14.61
N GLN A 40 -15.31 0.25 14.47
CA GLN A 40 -15.22 1.51 15.19
C GLN A 40 -15.19 2.66 14.18
N ASP A 41 -16.08 3.62 14.33
CA ASP A 41 -16.26 4.73 13.37
C ASP A 41 -14.97 5.53 13.14
N GLN A 42 -14.15 5.68 14.18
CA GLN A 42 -12.87 6.40 14.11
C GLN A 42 -11.85 5.76 13.14
N TYR A 43 -11.99 4.47 12.85
CA TYR A 43 -11.12 3.74 11.92
C TYR A 43 -11.78 3.47 10.56
N MET A 44 -12.98 3.96 10.36
CA MET A 44 -13.69 3.79 9.10
C MET A 44 -13.05 4.64 7.99
N TRP A 45 -12.61 3.97 6.92
CA TRP A 45 -12.12 4.60 5.69
C TRP A 45 -12.75 3.92 4.48
N PRO A 46 -14.03 4.17 4.19
CA PRO A 46 -14.74 3.45 3.15
C PRO A 46 -14.27 3.87 1.76
N VAL A 47 -13.87 2.88 0.96
CA VAL A 47 -13.51 3.03 -0.45
C VAL A 47 -14.65 2.48 -1.30
N ILE A 48 -15.75 3.21 -1.34
CA ILE A 48 -17.04 2.75 -1.86
C ILE A 48 -16.98 2.46 -3.36
N LYS A 49 -16.23 3.27 -4.11
CA LYS A 49 -16.12 3.14 -5.57
C LYS A 49 -15.49 1.80 -5.99
N ASP A 50 -14.64 1.22 -5.17
CA ASP A 50 -13.97 -0.04 -5.48
C ASP A 50 -14.93 -1.22 -5.60
N LYS A 51 -16.12 -1.14 -5.01
CA LYS A 51 -17.14 -2.18 -5.17
C LYS A 51 -17.65 -2.28 -6.61
N TYR A 52 -17.63 -1.19 -7.34
CA TYR A 52 -18.19 -1.07 -8.70
C TYR A 52 -17.14 -0.92 -9.79
N LEU A 53 -15.87 -0.78 -9.39
CA LEU A 53 -14.76 -0.64 -10.30
C LEU A 53 -13.99 -1.97 -10.43
N TYR A 54 -12.82 -1.87 -10.98
CA TYR A 54 -11.93 -3.01 -11.17
C TYR A 54 -11.24 -3.37 -9.85
N ALA A 55 -10.87 -4.63 -9.68
CA ALA A 55 -10.05 -5.09 -8.53
C ALA A 55 -8.66 -4.41 -8.45
N GLY A 56 -8.29 -3.72 -9.49
CA GLY A 56 -7.07 -2.93 -9.63
C GLY A 56 -6.86 -2.54 -11.08
N VAL A 57 -5.92 -1.64 -11.30
CA VAL A 57 -5.54 -1.19 -12.65
C VAL A 57 -4.07 -1.53 -12.91
N ILE A 58 -3.80 -2.22 -14.01
CA ILE A 58 -2.45 -2.47 -14.47
C ILE A 58 -1.92 -1.19 -15.12
N GLY A 59 -1.26 -0.36 -14.29
CA GLY A 59 -0.63 0.89 -14.75
C GLY A 59 0.81 0.70 -15.22
N ASN A 60 1.43 1.80 -15.66
CA ASN A 60 2.81 1.79 -16.18
C ASN A 60 3.82 1.27 -15.15
N TYR A 61 3.68 1.65 -13.89
CA TYR A 61 4.58 1.20 -12.82
C TYR A 61 4.49 -0.31 -12.59
N PHE A 62 3.29 -0.90 -12.66
CA PHE A 62 3.13 -2.35 -12.55
C PHE A 62 3.97 -3.11 -13.59
N TRP A 63 3.92 -2.66 -14.86
CA TRP A 63 4.70 -3.27 -15.94
C TRP A 63 6.20 -3.00 -15.79
N GLN A 64 6.57 -1.77 -15.43
CA GLN A 64 7.95 -1.35 -15.24
C GLN A 64 8.62 -2.16 -14.13
N ASP A 65 7.96 -2.27 -12.99
CA ASP A 65 8.46 -2.99 -11.81
C ASP A 65 8.68 -4.47 -12.12
N LEU A 66 7.69 -5.11 -12.75
CA LEU A 66 7.82 -6.52 -13.15
C LEU A 66 8.93 -6.73 -14.18
N TRP A 67 9.04 -5.86 -15.18
CA TRP A 67 10.04 -5.96 -16.21
C TRP A 67 11.45 -5.83 -15.62
N ALA A 68 11.69 -4.78 -14.83
CA ALA A 68 12.97 -4.52 -14.20
C ALA A 68 13.35 -5.65 -13.22
N ALA A 69 12.44 -6.06 -12.36
CA ALA A 69 12.68 -7.16 -11.42
C ALA A 69 13.04 -8.47 -12.15
N ARG A 70 12.34 -8.81 -13.23
CA ARG A 70 12.65 -10.02 -14.03
C ARG A 70 14.04 -9.97 -14.64
N LEU A 71 14.48 -8.80 -15.14
CA LEU A 71 15.83 -8.65 -15.68
C LEU A 71 16.90 -8.87 -14.61
N ILE A 72 16.72 -8.26 -13.43
CA ILE A 72 17.63 -8.36 -12.31
C ILE A 72 17.70 -9.82 -11.80
N ILE A 73 16.57 -10.44 -11.59
CA ILE A 73 16.50 -11.85 -11.15
C ILE A 73 17.20 -12.76 -12.17
N LYS A 74 16.93 -12.55 -13.47
CA LYS A 74 17.55 -13.33 -14.55
C LYS A 74 19.07 -13.13 -14.63
N SER A 75 19.58 -11.97 -14.26
CA SER A 75 21.04 -11.71 -14.26
C SER A 75 21.80 -12.49 -13.19
N GLY A 76 21.09 -12.99 -12.18
CA GLY A 76 21.69 -13.79 -11.08
C GLY A 76 22.43 -12.97 -10.04
N ILE A 77 22.38 -11.64 -10.09
CA ILE A 77 22.98 -10.78 -9.06
C ILE A 77 22.30 -11.02 -7.71
N LYS A 78 23.05 -10.79 -6.63
CA LYS A 78 22.59 -11.00 -5.27
C LYS A 78 22.39 -9.70 -4.51
N HIS A 79 22.87 -8.60 -5.04
CA HIS A 79 22.76 -7.29 -4.44
C HIS A 79 22.45 -6.25 -5.52
N GLN A 80 21.48 -5.39 -5.23
CA GLN A 80 21.04 -4.28 -6.08
C GLN A 80 21.15 -2.97 -5.32
N PHE A 81 21.77 -1.97 -5.95
CA PHE A 81 21.67 -0.57 -5.50
C PHE A 81 20.54 0.12 -6.23
N ASP A 82 19.73 0.86 -5.49
CA ASP A 82 18.60 1.61 -6.01
C ASP A 82 18.66 3.06 -5.54
N ILE A 83 18.41 3.99 -6.43
CA ILE A 83 18.45 5.43 -6.14
C ILE A 83 17.07 6.02 -6.38
N GLY A 84 16.43 6.53 -5.32
CA GLY A 84 15.22 7.32 -5.40
C GLY A 84 13.93 6.57 -5.71
N SER A 85 13.91 5.25 -5.73
CA SER A 85 12.65 4.49 -5.90
C SER A 85 11.72 4.66 -4.70
N ARG A 86 10.42 4.48 -4.95
CA ARG A 86 9.46 4.28 -3.86
C ARG A 86 9.68 2.91 -3.24
N LEU A 87 9.51 2.87 -1.93
CA LEU A 87 9.52 1.62 -1.17
C LEU A 87 8.19 0.89 -1.36
N ASP A 88 7.97 0.36 -2.55
CA ASP A 88 6.76 -0.40 -2.92
C ASP A 88 7.08 -1.53 -3.92
N GLY A 89 6.31 -1.67 -5.00
CA GLY A 89 6.29 -2.82 -5.90
C GLY A 89 7.64 -3.36 -6.34
N PHE A 90 8.50 -2.55 -6.95
CA PHE A 90 9.80 -3.00 -7.48
C PHE A 90 10.71 -3.56 -6.38
N ILE A 91 10.89 -2.82 -5.31
CA ILE A 91 11.74 -3.23 -4.18
C ILE A 91 11.21 -4.52 -3.53
N ALA A 92 9.89 -4.60 -3.33
CA ALA A 92 9.26 -5.79 -2.78
C ALA A 92 9.51 -7.05 -3.65
N HIS A 93 9.50 -6.91 -4.98
CA HIS A 93 9.82 -8.03 -5.89
C HIS A 93 11.25 -8.53 -5.74
N LEU A 94 12.22 -7.63 -5.57
CA LEU A 94 13.62 -7.99 -5.39
C LEU A 94 13.86 -8.71 -4.06
N LEU A 95 13.32 -8.14 -2.97
CA LEU A 95 13.42 -8.74 -1.64
C LEU A 95 12.77 -10.13 -1.59
N ALA A 96 11.57 -10.29 -2.19
CA ALA A 96 10.89 -11.58 -2.30
C ALA A 96 11.68 -12.62 -3.10
N ALA A 97 12.54 -12.18 -4.03
CA ALA A 97 13.45 -13.03 -4.78
C ALA A 97 14.77 -13.33 -4.03
N GLY A 98 14.94 -12.86 -2.80
CA GLY A 98 16.14 -13.06 -1.99
C GLY A 98 17.35 -12.24 -2.46
N ILE A 99 17.10 -11.08 -3.05
CA ILE A 99 18.13 -10.13 -3.46
C ILE A 99 18.26 -9.07 -2.38
N ASP A 100 19.49 -8.83 -1.91
CA ASP A 100 19.79 -7.72 -1.00
C ASP A 100 19.67 -6.40 -1.75
N VAL A 101 18.97 -5.43 -1.16
CA VAL A 101 18.76 -4.11 -1.77
C VAL A 101 19.32 -3.04 -0.88
N THR A 102 20.15 -2.16 -1.44
CA THR A 102 20.57 -0.91 -0.80
C THR A 102 19.89 0.24 -1.52
N MET A 103 18.98 0.92 -0.82
CA MET A 103 18.29 2.11 -1.32
C MET A 103 18.98 3.38 -0.84
N ILE A 104 19.17 4.32 -1.74
CA ILE A 104 19.70 5.65 -1.46
C ILE A 104 18.61 6.67 -1.81
N ASP A 105 18.21 7.47 -0.83
CA ASP A 105 17.23 8.55 -1.03
C ASP A 105 17.52 9.69 -0.04
N VAL A 106 17.16 10.89 -0.40
CA VAL A 106 17.28 12.07 0.48
C VAL A 106 16.26 12.07 1.62
N ARG A 107 15.27 11.20 1.57
CA ARG A 107 14.21 11.05 2.57
C ARG A 107 14.47 9.82 3.45
N GLU A 108 14.07 9.92 4.71
CA GLU A 108 14.13 8.80 5.63
C GLU A 108 13.11 7.70 5.28
N PHE A 109 13.50 6.46 5.51
CA PHE A 109 12.64 5.28 5.41
C PHE A 109 12.31 4.76 6.81
N PRO A 110 11.11 4.99 7.32
CA PRO A 110 10.72 4.47 8.62
C PRO A 110 10.49 2.95 8.54
N GLY A 111 11.11 2.22 9.46
CA GLY A 111 10.96 0.77 9.55
C GLY A 111 12.16 -0.02 9.03
N THR A 112 12.14 -1.31 9.28
CA THR A 112 13.19 -2.26 8.91
C THR A 112 12.58 -3.47 8.22
N VAL A 113 13.23 -3.94 7.15
CA VAL A 113 12.86 -5.15 6.42
C VAL A 113 14.14 -5.96 6.22
N GLU A 114 14.06 -7.27 6.32
CA GLU A 114 15.17 -8.18 6.05
C GLU A 114 15.70 -7.96 4.63
N ASN A 115 17.03 -7.92 4.48
CA ASN A 115 17.74 -7.70 3.21
C ASN A 115 17.50 -6.32 2.57
N LEU A 116 16.90 -5.36 3.29
CA LEU A 116 16.78 -3.97 2.86
C LEU A 116 17.70 -3.08 3.71
N HIS A 117 18.62 -2.42 3.04
CA HIS A 117 19.53 -1.43 3.61
C HIS A 117 19.15 -0.05 3.08
N THR A 118 19.08 0.95 3.94
CA THR A 118 18.70 2.31 3.54
C THR A 118 19.82 3.28 3.89
N ILE A 119 20.15 4.14 2.95
CA ILE A 119 21.12 5.23 3.11
C ILE A 119 20.38 6.53 2.81
N VAL A 120 20.37 7.46 3.78
CA VAL A 120 19.81 8.80 3.58
C VAL A 120 20.95 9.69 3.13
N ASP A 121 21.03 9.97 1.84
CA ASP A 121 22.09 10.77 1.25
C ASP A 121 21.65 11.31 -0.12
N ASP A 122 22.40 12.30 -0.61
CA ASP A 122 22.28 12.84 -1.96
C ASP A 122 23.24 12.09 -2.90
N ALA A 123 22.72 11.24 -3.75
CA ALA A 123 23.52 10.47 -4.71
C ALA A 123 24.21 11.31 -5.80
N THR A 124 23.99 12.64 -5.80
CA THR A 124 24.60 13.58 -6.75
C THR A 124 25.74 14.40 -6.15
N SER A 125 26.00 14.24 -4.86
CA SER A 125 27.05 15.00 -4.12
C SER A 125 28.42 14.34 -4.18
#